data_7fc57a76b0fbdc83185709cbf75b646d
#
_entry.id   7fc57a76b0fbdc83185709cbf75b646d
#
_cell.length_a   1.000
_cell.length_b   1.000
_cell.length_c   1.000
_cell.angle_alpha   90.00
_cell.angle_beta   90.00
_cell.angle_gamma   90.00
#
_symmetry.space_group_name_H-M   'P 1'
#
loop_
_entity.id
_entity.type
_entity.pdbx_description
1 polymer ?
#
loop_
_entity_poly.entity_id
_entity_poly.type
_entity_poly.pdbx_seq_one_letter_code
_entity_poly.pdbx_strand_id
1 'polypeptide(L)'
;DYSEGTLSISKPGKMRLEYDDPNPAMLVADGVNLAYFDKELKQVSYFDLQATQAAILLNENISFSSGEIIITAFERGPGVFRLTVIKGSDPLEGNMTLIFSDKPLRLKKWTITDAQGIVTNISLVNPRFGAPLNPELFTIEMPSHDPSIQ
;
A
#
# COMPACT_ATOMS: atom_id res chain seq x y z
N ASP A 1 5.63 -16.74 4.54
CA ASP A 1 4.23 -16.95 4.13
C ASP A 1 3.97 -16.29 2.79
N TYR A 2 3.22 -16.97 1.94
CA TYR A 2 2.89 -16.51 0.60
C TYR A 2 1.38 -16.31 0.48
N SER A 3 0.97 -15.18 -0.07
CA SER A 3 -0.44 -14.90 -0.32
C SER A 3 -0.59 -14.21 -1.68
N GLU A 4 -1.70 -14.46 -2.33
CA GLU A 4 -2.07 -13.78 -3.56
C GLU A 4 -3.35 -12.97 -3.33
N GLY A 5 -3.58 -12.01 -4.19
CA GLY A 5 -4.77 -11.18 -4.11
C GLY A 5 -4.88 -10.23 -5.28
N THR A 6 -5.86 -9.37 -5.19
CA THR A 6 -6.14 -8.36 -6.20
C THR A 6 -5.90 -6.97 -5.61
N LEU A 7 -5.09 -6.20 -6.31
CA LEU A 7 -4.77 -4.83 -5.93
C LEU A 7 -5.36 -3.87 -6.96
N SER A 8 -6.14 -2.92 -6.48
CA SER A 8 -6.69 -1.83 -7.29
C SER A 8 -6.23 -0.51 -6.70
N ILE A 9 -5.69 0.37 -7.52
CA ILE A 9 -5.23 1.69 -7.08
C ILE A 9 -5.83 2.76 -7.98
N SER A 10 -6.41 3.78 -7.36
CA SER A 10 -6.87 4.99 -8.03
C SER A 10 -6.32 6.20 -7.29
N LYS A 11 -5.29 6.82 -7.85
CA LYS A 11 -4.70 8.01 -7.23
C LYS A 11 -5.60 9.23 -7.39
N PRO A 12 -5.62 10.15 -6.43
CA PRO A 12 -4.86 10.07 -5.18
C PRO A 12 -5.55 9.25 -4.10
N GLY A 13 -4.78 8.56 -3.31
CA GLY A 13 -5.19 8.06 -2.00
C GLY A 13 -6.09 6.85 -1.95
N LYS A 14 -6.52 6.31 -3.08
CA LYS A 14 -7.49 5.21 -3.09
C LYS A 14 -6.84 3.90 -3.47
N MET A 15 -7.10 2.89 -2.68
CA MET A 15 -6.51 1.56 -2.86
C MET A 15 -7.46 0.50 -2.30
N ARG A 16 -7.48 -0.66 -2.95
CA ARG A 16 -8.10 -1.85 -2.39
C ARG A 16 -7.16 -3.01 -2.62
N LEU A 17 -6.80 -3.70 -1.56
CA LEU A 17 -6.01 -4.93 -1.62
C LEU A 17 -6.81 -6.01 -0.93
N GLU A 18 -7.29 -6.97 -1.70
CA GLU A 18 -8.05 -8.09 -1.18
C GLU A 18 -7.29 -9.36 -1.44
N TYR A 19 -6.93 -10.06 -0.37
CA TYR A 19 -6.23 -11.34 -0.49
C TYR A 19 -7.21 -12.47 -0.78
N ASP A 20 -6.74 -13.43 -1.56
CA ASP A 20 -7.49 -14.66 -1.83
C ASP A 20 -7.44 -15.59 -0.64
N ASP A 21 -8.45 -16.45 -0.52
CA ASP A 21 -8.46 -17.47 0.53
C ASP A 21 -7.18 -18.30 0.50
N PRO A 22 -6.65 -18.72 1.63
CA PRO A 22 -7.22 -18.62 2.98
C PRO A 22 -6.84 -17.34 3.75
N ASN A 23 -6.17 -16.38 3.13
CA ASN A 23 -5.80 -15.15 3.83
C ASN A 23 -7.02 -14.26 4.00
N PRO A 24 -7.44 -13.95 5.24
CA PRO A 24 -8.66 -13.17 5.48
C PRO A 24 -8.47 -11.66 5.37
N ALA A 25 -7.26 -11.19 5.08
CA ALA A 25 -6.97 -9.76 5.13
C ALA A 25 -7.50 -9.01 3.91
N MET A 26 -7.98 -7.79 4.15
CA MET A 26 -8.35 -6.86 3.11
C MET A 26 -8.03 -5.45 3.59
N LEU A 27 -7.41 -4.65 2.72
CA LEU A 27 -7.10 -3.26 3.01
C LEU A 27 -7.85 -2.37 2.03
N VAL A 28 -8.45 -1.31 2.54
CA VAL A 28 -9.12 -0.31 1.71
C VAL A 28 -8.70 1.08 2.17
N ALA A 29 -8.22 1.88 1.22
CA ALA A 29 -7.95 3.30 1.45
C ALA A 29 -8.95 4.12 0.65
N ASP A 30 -9.60 5.09 1.30
CA ASP A 30 -10.62 5.92 0.67
C ASP A 30 -10.13 7.33 0.33
N GLY A 31 -8.85 7.59 0.53
CA GLY A 31 -8.24 8.91 0.34
C GLY A 31 -7.92 9.62 1.65
N VAL A 32 -8.56 9.24 2.73
CA VAL A 32 -8.40 9.84 4.06
C VAL A 32 -7.95 8.80 5.07
N ASN A 33 -8.66 7.69 5.11
CA ASN A 33 -8.43 6.61 6.05
C ASN A 33 -7.98 5.35 5.33
N LEU A 34 -7.24 4.51 6.05
CA LEU A 34 -6.90 3.16 5.65
C LEU A 34 -7.57 2.21 6.62
N ALA A 35 -8.40 1.31 6.09
CA ALA A 35 -9.06 0.30 6.89
C ALA A 35 -8.44 -1.05 6.63
N TYR A 36 -8.12 -1.77 7.69
CA TYR A 36 -7.68 -3.14 7.65
C TYR A 36 -8.80 -4.03 8.16
N PHE A 37 -9.28 -4.90 7.28
CA PHE A 37 -10.34 -5.86 7.60
C PHE A 37 -9.76 -7.24 7.79
N ASP A 38 -10.19 -7.92 8.85
CA ASP A 38 -10.03 -9.36 8.98
C ASP A 38 -11.39 -9.99 8.74
N LYS A 39 -11.56 -10.63 7.59
CA LYS A 39 -12.85 -11.19 7.18
C LYS A 39 -13.26 -12.40 8.01
N GLU A 40 -12.29 -13.12 8.56
CA GLU A 40 -12.55 -14.29 9.40
C GLU A 40 -13.05 -13.86 10.78
N LEU A 41 -12.35 -12.92 11.40
CA LEU A 41 -12.70 -12.41 12.72
C LEU A 41 -13.79 -11.33 12.67
N LYS A 42 -14.11 -10.86 11.48
CA LYS A 42 -15.06 -9.75 11.27
C LYS A 42 -14.67 -8.49 12.05
N GLN A 43 -13.39 -8.22 12.08
CA GLN A 43 -12.82 -7.05 12.75
C GLN A 43 -12.28 -6.06 11.73
N VAL A 44 -12.33 -4.79 12.10
CA VAL A 44 -11.76 -3.73 11.27
C VAL A 44 -10.95 -2.79 12.16
N SER A 45 -9.79 -2.41 11.65
CA SER A 45 -8.93 -1.40 12.28
C SER A 45 -8.78 -0.23 11.32
N TYR A 46 -8.84 0.98 11.84
CA TYR A 46 -8.74 2.20 11.05
C TYR A 46 -7.45 2.93 11.35
N PHE A 47 -6.85 3.48 10.33
CA PHE A 47 -5.63 4.28 10.42
C PHE A 47 -5.81 5.53 9.59
N ASP A 48 -5.17 6.63 10.01
CA ASP A 48 -5.02 7.80 9.16
C ASP A 48 -4.08 7.40 8.00
N LEU A 49 -4.55 7.51 6.77
CA LEU A 49 -3.77 7.11 5.60
C LEU A 49 -2.41 7.79 5.57
N GLN A 50 -2.35 9.09 5.88
CA GLN A 50 -1.10 9.86 5.81
C GLN A 50 -0.09 9.46 6.88
N ALA A 51 -0.53 8.76 7.93
CA ALA A 51 0.37 8.22 8.95
C ALA A 51 0.96 6.85 8.57
N THR A 52 0.55 6.27 7.44
CA THR A 52 1.00 4.94 7.03
C THR A 52 2.01 5.02 5.90
N GLN A 53 2.78 3.94 5.71
CA GLN A 53 3.71 3.82 4.58
C GLN A 53 2.97 3.79 3.23
N ALA A 54 1.72 3.36 3.22
CA ALA A 54 0.92 3.32 2.00
C ALA A 54 0.76 4.70 1.35
N ALA A 55 0.80 5.77 2.14
CA ALA A 55 0.70 7.12 1.61
C ALA A 55 1.80 7.43 0.58
N ILE A 56 2.97 6.82 0.71
CA ILE A 56 4.07 7.02 -0.23
C ILE A 56 3.66 6.63 -1.65
N LEU A 57 2.97 5.50 -1.78
CA LEU A 57 2.52 5.00 -3.09
C LEU A 57 1.26 5.71 -3.59
N LEU A 58 0.43 6.20 -2.69
CA LEU A 58 -0.92 6.64 -3.04
C LEU A 58 -1.06 8.14 -3.21
N ASN A 59 -0.08 8.93 -2.78
CA ASN A 59 -0.10 10.36 -3.01
C ASN A 59 0.06 10.67 -4.50
N GLU A 60 -0.69 11.65 -4.99
CA GLU A 60 -0.65 12.04 -6.40
C GLU A 60 0.74 12.53 -6.79
N ASN A 61 1.33 13.35 -5.92
CA ASN A 61 2.66 13.87 -6.12
C ASN A 61 3.53 13.50 -4.92
N ILE A 62 4.62 12.81 -5.20
CA ILE A 62 5.59 12.46 -4.18
C ILE A 62 6.62 13.59 -4.14
N SER A 63 6.71 14.28 -3.00
CA SER A 63 7.66 15.36 -2.82
C SER A 63 8.79 14.91 -1.89
N PHE A 64 10.00 14.90 -2.41
CA PHE A 64 11.19 14.60 -1.62
C PHE A 64 11.78 15.86 -0.98
N SER A 65 11.34 17.02 -1.44
CA SER A 65 11.88 18.31 -0.93
C SER A 65 11.22 18.77 0.37
N SER A 66 10.06 18.23 0.70
CA SER A 66 9.33 18.61 1.92
C SER A 66 9.90 17.97 3.19
N GLY A 67 10.76 16.97 3.06
CA GLY A 67 11.29 16.21 4.19
C GLY A 67 10.35 15.16 4.73
N GLU A 68 9.16 14.99 4.15
CA GLU A 68 8.23 13.94 4.56
C GLU A 68 8.68 12.57 4.10
N ILE A 69 9.35 12.52 2.96
CA ILE A 69 9.89 11.29 2.37
C ILE A 69 11.37 11.51 2.11
N ILE A 70 12.20 10.64 2.64
CA ILE A 70 13.64 10.74 2.52
C ILE A 70 14.15 9.53 1.77
N ILE A 71 14.94 9.77 0.72
CA ILE A 71 15.61 8.71 -0.03
C ILE A 71 16.85 8.31 0.74
N THR A 72 16.94 7.04 1.16
CA THR A 72 18.09 6.53 1.91
C THR A 72 19.02 5.70 1.05
N ALA A 73 18.54 5.17 -0.07
CA ALA A 73 19.37 4.40 -0.99
C ALA A 73 18.78 4.43 -2.39
N PHE A 74 19.65 4.44 -3.37
CA PHE A 74 19.29 4.33 -4.77
C PHE A 74 20.28 3.41 -5.44
N GLU A 75 19.78 2.35 -6.09
CA GLU A 75 20.60 1.41 -6.82
C GLU A 75 20.07 1.27 -8.24
N ARG A 76 20.98 1.21 -9.19
CA ARG A 76 20.64 1.01 -10.60
C ARG A 76 21.40 -0.18 -11.15
N GLY A 77 20.66 -1.11 -11.75
CA GLY A 77 21.22 -2.25 -12.46
C GLY A 77 20.65 -2.32 -13.87
N PRO A 78 21.06 -3.33 -14.67
CA PRO A 78 20.50 -3.51 -16.01
C PRO A 78 19.00 -3.71 -15.93
N GLY A 79 18.24 -2.78 -16.53
CA GLY A 79 16.79 -2.87 -16.62
C GLY A 79 16.03 -2.69 -15.31
N VAL A 80 16.72 -2.27 -14.23
CA VAL A 80 16.07 -2.16 -12.92
C VAL A 80 16.57 -0.94 -12.14
N PHE A 81 15.63 -0.31 -11.41
CA PHE A 81 15.95 0.71 -10.41
C PHE A 81 15.41 0.27 -9.06
N ARG A 82 16.19 0.50 -8.02
CA ARG A 82 15.77 0.30 -6.64
C ARG A 82 15.87 1.60 -5.87
N LEU A 83 14.77 2.01 -5.26
CA LEU A 83 14.70 3.23 -4.49
C LEU A 83 14.22 2.89 -3.09
N THR A 84 15.04 3.15 -2.08
CA THR A 84 14.65 2.96 -0.68
C THR A 84 14.34 4.30 -0.06
N VAL A 85 13.17 4.38 0.56
CA VAL A 85 12.66 5.60 1.18
C VAL A 85 12.19 5.33 2.58
N ILE A 86 12.28 6.35 3.42
CA ILE A 86 11.64 6.37 4.73
C ILE A 86 10.65 7.52 4.76
N LYS A 87 9.61 7.37 5.58
CA LYS A 87 8.66 8.44 5.81
C LYS A 87 9.03 9.12 7.13
N GLY A 88 9.17 10.43 7.10
CA GLY A 88 9.69 11.16 8.24
C GLY A 88 11.20 11.02 8.36
N SER A 89 11.74 11.33 9.53
CA SER A 89 13.17 11.35 9.77
C SER A 89 13.69 10.18 10.60
N ASP A 90 12.80 9.31 11.06
CA ASP A 90 13.17 8.21 11.93
C ASP A 90 13.22 6.88 11.18
N PRO A 91 14.43 6.36 10.86
CA PRO A 91 14.55 5.07 10.16
C PRO A 91 14.04 3.89 10.99
N LEU A 92 13.85 4.06 12.30
CA LEU A 92 13.33 2.98 13.15
C LEU A 92 11.84 2.75 12.94
N GLU A 93 11.14 3.67 12.28
CA GLU A 93 9.73 3.50 11.93
C GLU A 93 9.53 2.59 10.71
N GLY A 94 10.63 2.14 10.10
CA GLY A 94 10.59 1.27 8.96
C GLY A 94 10.97 1.95 7.65
N ASN A 95 10.94 1.19 6.57
CA ASN A 95 11.29 1.71 5.26
C ASN A 95 10.51 1.00 4.17
N MET A 96 10.58 1.56 2.97
CA MET A 96 9.98 0.95 1.78
C MET A 96 11.00 0.98 0.65
N THR A 97 11.20 -0.14 -0.01
CA THR A 97 12.01 -0.23 -1.22
C THR A 97 11.11 -0.44 -2.41
N LEU A 98 11.18 0.47 -3.37
CA LEU A 98 10.42 0.43 -4.60
C LEU A 98 11.32 -0.08 -5.72
N ILE A 99 10.85 -1.05 -6.46
CA ILE A 99 11.61 -1.67 -7.54
C ILE A 99 10.88 -1.46 -8.85
N PHE A 100 11.54 -0.75 -9.76
CA PHE A 100 10.99 -0.38 -11.07
C PHE A 100 11.73 -1.11 -12.18
N SER A 101 11.00 -1.43 -13.25
CA SER A 101 11.63 -1.76 -14.50
C SER A 101 12.03 -0.48 -15.21
N ASP A 102 13.00 -0.59 -16.13
CA ASP A 102 13.40 0.50 -17.01
C ASP A 102 12.87 0.20 -18.42
N LYS A 103 12.49 1.23 -19.17
CA LYS A 103 12.10 1.18 -20.58
C LYS A 103 10.95 0.20 -20.88
N PRO A 104 9.75 0.47 -20.44
CA PRO A 104 9.29 1.66 -19.74
C PRO A 104 9.54 1.61 -18.24
N LEU A 105 9.63 2.77 -17.62
CA LEU A 105 9.73 2.88 -16.17
C LEU A 105 8.39 2.53 -15.53
N ARG A 106 8.34 1.41 -14.85
CA ARG A 106 7.10 0.96 -14.18
C ARG A 106 7.43 0.30 -12.86
N LEU A 107 6.61 0.57 -11.86
CA LEU A 107 6.72 -0.10 -10.58
C LEU A 107 6.38 -1.58 -10.76
N LYS A 108 7.28 -2.46 -10.32
CA LYS A 108 7.13 -3.91 -10.44
C LYS A 108 6.86 -4.59 -9.11
N LYS A 109 7.56 -4.16 -8.09
CA LYS A 109 7.38 -4.73 -6.75
C LYS A 109 7.89 -3.76 -5.71
N TRP A 110 7.51 -3.99 -4.47
CA TRP A 110 8.05 -3.23 -3.37
C TRP A 110 8.17 -4.08 -2.13
N THR A 111 9.04 -3.65 -1.25
CA THR A 111 9.29 -4.29 0.03
C THR A 111 9.03 -3.29 1.12
N ILE A 112 8.24 -3.67 2.11
CA ILE A 112 7.96 -2.84 3.27
C ILE A 112 8.61 -3.51 4.47
N THR A 113 9.42 -2.76 5.20
CA THR A 113 9.96 -3.19 6.49
C THR A 113 9.31 -2.31 7.55
N ASP A 114 8.57 -2.91 8.48
CA ASP A 114 7.90 -2.16 9.51
C ASP A 114 8.82 -1.88 10.71
N ALA A 115 8.27 -1.18 11.71
CA ALA A 115 9.04 -0.79 12.89
C ALA A 115 9.54 -1.98 13.72
N GLN A 116 8.89 -3.13 13.61
CA GLN A 116 9.29 -4.36 14.28
C GLN A 116 10.31 -5.18 13.47
N GLY A 117 10.66 -4.71 12.27
CA GLY A 117 11.58 -5.42 11.39
C GLY A 117 10.92 -6.49 10.53
N ILE A 118 9.60 -6.56 10.53
CA ILE A 118 8.88 -7.52 9.69
C ILE A 118 8.90 -7.03 8.26
N VAL A 119 9.29 -7.92 7.34
CA VAL A 119 9.44 -7.61 5.93
C VAL A 119 8.29 -8.20 5.13
N THR A 120 7.64 -7.36 4.35
CA THR A 120 6.59 -7.78 3.42
C THR A 120 7.05 -7.46 2.00
N ASN A 121 7.06 -8.46 1.13
CA ASN A 121 7.41 -8.30 -0.28
C ASN A 121 6.14 -8.40 -1.12
N ILE A 122 5.92 -7.43 -1.99
CA ILE A 122 4.74 -7.36 -2.83
C ILE A 122 5.20 -7.28 -4.29
N SER A 123 4.73 -8.22 -5.12
CA SER A 123 5.01 -8.24 -6.55
C SER A 123 3.73 -8.07 -7.34
N LEU A 124 3.76 -7.23 -8.35
CA LEU A 124 2.65 -7.02 -9.25
C LEU A 124 2.74 -8.00 -10.41
N VAL A 125 1.64 -8.74 -10.66
CA VAL A 125 1.55 -9.70 -11.74
C VAL A 125 0.45 -9.23 -12.70
N ASN A 126 0.80 -9.10 -13.98
CA ASN A 126 -0.11 -8.66 -15.04
C ASN A 126 -0.85 -7.35 -14.69
N PRO A 127 -0.12 -6.28 -14.33
CA PRO A 127 -0.79 -5.03 -13.99
C PRO A 127 -1.44 -4.40 -15.21
N ARG A 128 -2.59 -3.75 -15.00
CA ARG A 128 -3.28 -2.95 -16.01
C ARG A 128 -3.27 -1.50 -15.57
N PHE A 129 -2.70 -0.64 -16.37
CA PHE A 129 -2.63 0.79 -16.08
C PHE A 129 -3.67 1.53 -16.90
N GLY A 130 -4.29 2.54 -16.27
CA GLY A 130 -5.29 3.37 -16.95
C GLY A 130 -6.63 2.70 -17.15
N ALA A 131 -6.86 1.52 -16.59
CA ALA A 131 -8.16 0.85 -16.67
C ALA A 131 -9.16 1.56 -15.75
N PRO A 132 -10.42 1.76 -16.20
CA PRO A 132 -11.44 2.33 -15.33
C PRO A 132 -11.77 1.39 -14.19
N LEU A 133 -11.95 1.95 -13.00
CA LEU A 133 -12.26 1.19 -11.78
C LEU A 133 -13.58 1.72 -11.20
N ASN A 134 -14.37 0.79 -10.66
CA ASN A 134 -15.59 1.14 -9.96
C ASN A 134 -15.24 1.88 -8.67
N PRO A 135 -15.75 3.11 -8.46
CA PRO A 135 -15.45 3.87 -7.25
C PRO A 135 -15.88 3.17 -5.96
N GLU A 136 -16.86 2.28 -6.02
CA GLU A 136 -17.31 1.54 -4.84
C GLU A 136 -16.25 0.61 -4.26
N LEU A 137 -15.23 0.24 -5.05
CA LEU A 137 -14.11 -0.56 -4.57
C LEU A 137 -13.41 0.11 -3.40
N PHE A 138 -13.43 1.44 -3.34
CA PHE A 138 -12.66 2.24 -2.39
C PHE A 138 -13.51 2.82 -1.27
N THR A 139 -14.74 2.34 -1.12
CA THR A 139 -15.60 2.73 -0.03
C THR A 139 -15.28 1.88 1.19
N ILE A 140 -15.01 2.54 2.32
CA ILE A 140 -14.82 1.85 3.59
C ILE A 140 -16.21 1.65 4.19
N GLU A 141 -16.63 0.38 4.22
CA GLU A 141 -17.88 0.01 4.87
C GLU A 141 -17.57 -0.51 6.27
N MET A 142 -18.30 0.00 7.25
CA MET A 142 -18.26 -0.60 8.58
C MET A 142 -18.74 -2.04 8.46
N PRO A 143 -18.09 -3.02 9.12
CA PRO A 143 -18.65 -4.36 9.20
C PRO A 143 -20.06 -4.20 9.74
N SER A 144 -21.01 -4.98 9.18
CA SER A 144 -22.43 -4.76 9.39
C SER A 144 -22.70 -4.46 10.86
N HIS A 145 -22.84 -3.18 11.12
CA HIS A 145 -23.13 -2.68 12.44
C HIS A 145 -24.63 -2.66 12.57
N ASP A 146 -25.16 -3.69 13.19
CA ASP A 146 -26.57 -3.71 13.50
C ASP A 146 -26.75 -3.00 14.83
N PRO A 147 -27.45 -1.85 14.84
CA PRO A 147 -27.66 -1.12 16.09
C PRO A 147 -28.31 -1.94 17.19
N SER A 148 -29.02 -3.01 16.83
CA SER A 148 -29.66 -3.87 17.81
C SER A 148 -28.68 -4.80 18.53
N ILE A 149 -27.46 -4.90 18.03
CA ILE A 149 -26.44 -5.82 18.57
C ILE A 149 -25.43 -5.08 19.45
N GLN A 150 -25.56 -3.82 19.57
CA GLN A 150 -24.63 -3.01 20.35
C GLN A 150 -24.52 -3.40 21.80
#